data_3c6cc7567a862544ec17f7adfce8ff3e
#
_entry.id   3c6cc7567a862544ec17f7adfce8ff3e
#
_cell.length_a   1.000
_cell.length_b   1.000
_cell.length_c   1.000
_cell.angle_alpha   90.00
_cell.angle_beta   90.00
_cell.angle_gamma   90.00
#
_symmetry.space_group_name_H-M   'P 1'
#
loop_
_entity.id
_entity.type
_entity.pdbx_description
1 polymer ?
#
loop_
_entity_poly.entity_id
_entity_poly.type
_entity_poly.pdbx_seq_one_letter_code
_entity_poly.pdbx_strand_id
1 'polypeptide(L)'
;IIFAVLALSYIYRWVDKVLPQVLRTVFTPTISLFVAGLVTLTVIGPISIHLGNLLAAGVAWLFSISPVLAGVVVGAIRPIAIFTGLHHAMTPIALQNFANQGYDMLMPMMFMANMAITGATAAIYTKVKSKEEKSLVLSSAVSGLLGITEPALFGILSKYKKAFIAATIGSSIASAFISFFGVRIYGYILSSIFSLPAYIGQYFIFAVLGILIALISSFVITYMLVPVEEAEEDDFNNEVNLHSVARGSYVPLEDVPDEVFSTKMMGDGFGNYQELKLIECGESEGEKGEMVDSVSDLGN
;
A
#
# COMPACT_ATOMS: atom_id res chain seq x y z
N ILE A 1 -9.08 11.28 2.03
CA ILE A 1 -8.12 10.76 3.04
C ILE A 1 -6.88 11.63 3.06
N ILE A 2 -6.17 11.85 1.93
CA ILE A 2 -4.91 12.61 1.87
C ILE A 2 -5.07 14.01 2.48
N PHE A 3 -6.08 14.78 2.08
CA PHE A 3 -6.33 16.12 2.62
C PHE A 3 -6.65 16.10 4.12
N ALA A 4 -7.37 15.06 4.60
CA ALA A 4 -7.67 14.90 6.02
C ALA A 4 -6.41 14.63 6.86
N VAL A 5 -5.51 13.76 6.34
CA VAL A 5 -4.24 13.45 7.01
C VAL A 5 -3.29 14.66 7.01
N LEU A 6 -3.24 15.40 5.91
CA LEU A 6 -2.45 16.64 5.85
C LEU A 6 -2.98 17.69 6.84
N ALA A 7 -4.30 17.88 6.90
CA ALA A 7 -4.92 18.77 7.87
C ALA A 7 -4.63 18.33 9.31
N LEU A 8 -4.78 17.04 9.61
CA LEU A 8 -4.44 16.46 10.91
C LEU A 8 -2.98 16.72 11.28
N SER A 9 -2.05 16.48 10.35
CA SER A 9 -0.62 16.72 10.58
C SER A 9 -0.32 18.17 10.91
N TYR A 10 -0.97 19.11 10.21
CA TYR A 10 -0.81 20.54 10.45
C TYR A 10 -1.40 20.96 11.82
N ILE A 11 -2.63 20.50 12.10
CA ILE A 11 -3.33 20.76 13.37
C ILE A 11 -2.53 20.17 14.53
N TYR A 12 -2.05 18.94 14.41
CA TYR A 12 -1.27 18.26 15.42
C TYR A 12 -0.02 19.07 15.80
N ARG A 13 0.76 19.51 14.81
CA ARG A 13 1.96 20.34 15.03
C ARG A 13 1.64 21.68 15.67
N TRP A 14 0.50 22.26 15.35
CA TRP A 14 0.06 23.52 15.94
C TRP A 14 -0.36 23.34 17.39
N VAL A 15 -1.19 22.35 17.69
CA VAL A 15 -1.64 22.01 19.04
C VAL A 15 -0.46 21.64 19.94
N ASP A 16 0.50 20.86 19.43
CA ASP A 16 1.70 20.45 20.16
C ASP A 16 2.57 21.63 20.60
N LYS A 17 2.63 22.69 19.79
CA LYS A 17 3.38 23.91 20.14
C LYS A 17 2.69 24.77 21.20
N VAL A 18 1.36 24.73 21.26
CA VAL A 18 0.56 25.57 22.18
C VAL A 18 0.43 24.94 23.56
N LEU A 19 0.44 23.61 23.65
CA LEU A 19 0.22 22.92 24.91
C LEU A 19 1.49 22.84 25.79
N PRO A 20 1.35 23.00 27.13
CA PRO A 20 2.42 22.73 28.09
C PRO A 20 2.89 21.27 28.03
N GLN A 21 4.18 21.03 28.28
CA GLN A 21 4.81 19.72 28.14
C GLN A 21 4.12 18.59 28.90
N VAL A 22 3.58 18.87 30.07
CA VAL A 22 2.88 17.89 30.94
C VAL A 22 1.58 17.39 30.30
N LEU A 23 0.90 18.21 29.50
CA LEU A 23 -0.40 17.88 28.89
C LEU A 23 -0.26 17.32 27.46
N ARG A 24 0.87 17.45 26.82
CA ARG A 24 1.06 17.07 25.39
C ARG A 24 0.70 15.63 25.11
N THR A 25 1.15 14.70 25.93
CA THR A 25 1.02 13.25 25.66
C THR A 25 -0.44 12.82 25.48
N VAL A 26 -1.36 13.40 26.25
CA VAL A 26 -2.78 13.00 26.22
C VAL A 26 -3.63 13.98 25.41
N PHE A 27 -3.42 15.29 25.60
CA PHE A 27 -4.30 16.30 25.00
C PHE A 27 -3.94 16.64 23.56
N THR A 28 -2.67 16.55 23.14
CA THR A 28 -2.31 16.84 21.74
C THR A 28 -3.04 15.92 20.76
N PRO A 29 -3.00 14.57 20.89
CA PRO A 29 -3.72 13.69 19.97
C PRO A 29 -5.24 13.88 20.07
N THR A 30 -5.78 14.03 21.29
CA THR A 30 -7.23 14.15 21.50
C THR A 30 -7.80 15.41 20.85
N ILE A 31 -7.22 16.58 21.14
CA ILE A 31 -7.66 17.85 20.57
C ILE A 31 -7.44 17.87 19.06
N SER A 32 -6.29 17.37 18.60
CA SER A 32 -5.98 17.35 17.17
C SER A 32 -6.94 16.48 16.38
N LEU A 33 -7.31 15.31 16.87
CA LEU A 33 -8.30 14.44 16.23
C LEU A 33 -9.70 15.08 16.22
N PHE A 34 -10.10 15.70 17.32
CA PHE A 34 -11.40 16.38 17.40
C PHE A 34 -11.48 17.55 16.40
N VAL A 35 -10.50 18.45 16.41
CA VAL A 35 -10.45 19.60 15.50
C VAL A 35 -10.32 19.15 14.04
N ALA A 36 -9.45 18.17 13.76
CA ALA A 36 -9.30 17.62 12.42
C ALA A 36 -10.58 16.91 11.93
N GLY A 37 -11.32 16.27 12.83
CA GLY A 37 -12.63 15.69 12.54
C GLY A 37 -13.64 16.76 12.11
N LEU A 38 -13.74 17.85 12.87
CA LEU A 38 -14.61 18.98 12.52
C LEU A 38 -14.22 19.61 11.17
N VAL A 39 -12.93 19.90 10.96
CA VAL A 39 -12.43 20.45 9.69
C VAL A 39 -12.69 19.49 8.53
N THR A 40 -12.53 18.19 8.77
CA THR A 40 -12.79 17.17 7.74
C THR A 40 -14.26 17.14 7.35
N LEU A 41 -15.18 17.19 8.32
CA LEU A 41 -16.62 17.14 8.03
C LEU A 41 -17.13 18.44 7.41
N THR A 42 -16.67 19.60 7.88
CA THR A 42 -17.22 20.90 7.49
C THR A 42 -16.57 21.50 6.24
N VAL A 43 -15.29 21.23 6.01
CA VAL A 43 -14.51 21.86 4.92
C VAL A 43 -14.06 20.83 3.90
N ILE A 44 -13.32 19.80 4.35
CA ILE A 44 -12.70 18.81 3.43
C ILE A 44 -13.77 17.93 2.78
N GLY A 45 -14.81 17.55 3.54
CA GLY A 45 -15.91 16.72 3.04
C GLY A 45 -16.65 17.39 1.86
N PRO A 46 -17.22 18.57 2.01
CA PRO A 46 -17.86 19.30 0.92
C PRO A 46 -16.97 19.50 -0.30
N ILE A 47 -15.71 19.92 -0.10
CA ILE A 47 -14.75 20.08 -1.20
C ILE A 47 -14.51 18.73 -1.91
N SER A 48 -14.34 17.65 -1.16
CA SER A 48 -14.15 16.31 -1.71
C SER A 48 -15.36 15.82 -2.48
N ILE A 49 -16.57 16.14 -2.05
CA ILE A 49 -17.82 15.82 -2.76
C ILE A 49 -17.88 16.57 -4.10
N HIS A 50 -17.56 17.87 -4.12
CA HIS A 50 -17.54 18.64 -5.36
C HIS A 50 -16.50 18.11 -6.36
N LEU A 51 -15.29 17.77 -5.90
CA LEU A 51 -14.26 17.14 -6.73
C LEU A 51 -14.71 15.77 -7.23
N GLY A 52 -15.36 14.97 -6.37
CA GLY A 52 -15.92 13.68 -6.74
C GLY A 52 -17.00 13.80 -7.83
N ASN A 53 -17.91 14.77 -7.69
CA ASN A 53 -18.94 15.03 -8.69
C ASN A 53 -18.34 15.48 -10.04
N LEU A 54 -17.28 16.28 -10.02
CA LEU A 54 -16.56 16.69 -11.22
C LEU A 54 -15.91 15.49 -11.94
N LEU A 55 -15.28 14.59 -11.16
CA LEU A 55 -14.72 13.34 -11.68
C LEU A 55 -15.83 12.43 -12.26
N ALA A 56 -16.96 12.31 -11.55
CA ALA A 56 -18.11 11.53 -12.02
C ALA A 56 -18.66 12.08 -13.35
N ALA A 57 -18.80 13.40 -13.47
CA ALA A 57 -19.21 14.06 -14.70
C ALA A 57 -18.20 13.81 -15.84
N GLY A 58 -16.90 13.86 -15.55
CA GLY A 58 -15.86 13.52 -16.53
C GLY A 58 -15.93 12.09 -17.02
N VAL A 59 -16.14 11.12 -16.11
CA VAL A 59 -16.33 9.71 -16.47
C VAL A 59 -17.60 9.52 -17.29
N ALA A 60 -18.73 10.10 -16.87
CA ALA A 60 -19.99 10.04 -17.62
C ALA A 60 -19.86 10.65 -19.01
N TRP A 61 -19.14 11.75 -19.15
CA TRP A 61 -18.83 12.37 -20.44
C TRP A 61 -18.01 11.44 -21.34
N LEU A 62 -16.98 10.77 -20.80
CA LEU A 62 -16.20 9.77 -21.56
C LEU A 62 -17.10 8.62 -22.05
N PHE A 63 -18.00 8.12 -21.21
CA PHE A 63 -18.96 7.08 -21.61
C PHE A 63 -19.92 7.57 -22.71
N SER A 64 -20.30 8.85 -22.71
CA SER A 64 -21.18 9.43 -23.76
C SER A 64 -20.51 9.52 -25.12
N ILE A 65 -19.17 9.68 -25.14
CA ILE A 65 -18.40 9.70 -26.41
C ILE A 65 -18.19 8.27 -26.90
N SER A 66 -17.63 7.41 -26.06
CA SER A 66 -17.34 6.01 -26.40
C SER A 66 -17.11 5.19 -25.13
N PRO A 67 -17.89 4.12 -24.90
CA PRO A 67 -17.66 3.22 -23.80
C PRO A 67 -16.25 2.62 -23.81
N VAL A 68 -15.72 2.32 -25.00
CA VAL A 68 -14.35 1.76 -25.14
C VAL A 68 -13.29 2.77 -24.69
N LEU A 69 -13.44 4.05 -25.11
CA LEU A 69 -12.53 5.11 -24.67
C LEU A 69 -12.59 5.31 -23.16
N ALA A 70 -13.80 5.28 -22.58
CA ALA A 70 -13.97 5.33 -21.14
C ALA A 70 -13.25 4.15 -20.45
N GLY A 71 -13.36 2.94 -20.98
CA GLY A 71 -12.65 1.76 -20.49
C GLY A 71 -11.13 1.90 -20.53
N VAL A 72 -10.57 2.40 -21.65
CA VAL A 72 -9.12 2.66 -21.76
C VAL A 72 -8.66 3.65 -20.71
N VAL A 73 -9.34 4.79 -20.59
CA VAL A 73 -8.94 5.88 -19.70
C VAL A 73 -9.08 5.47 -18.23
N VAL A 74 -10.23 4.90 -17.85
CA VAL A 74 -10.47 4.44 -16.48
C VAL A 74 -9.50 3.31 -16.12
N GLY A 75 -9.28 2.36 -17.02
CA GLY A 75 -8.31 1.29 -16.84
C GLY A 75 -6.88 1.79 -16.65
N ALA A 76 -6.47 2.85 -17.37
CA ALA A 76 -5.17 3.47 -17.22
C ALA A 76 -5.04 4.24 -15.90
N ILE A 77 -6.07 4.97 -15.52
CA ILE A 77 -6.05 5.82 -14.31
C ILE A 77 -6.11 4.96 -13.04
N ARG A 78 -6.78 3.81 -13.07
CA ARG A 78 -7.07 3.03 -11.87
C ARG A 78 -5.81 2.56 -11.10
N PRO A 79 -4.78 1.94 -11.70
CA PRO A 79 -3.55 1.58 -10.99
C PRO A 79 -2.85 2.80 -10.39
N ILE A 80 -2.83 3.92 -11.10
CA ILE A 80 -2.27 5.19 -10.64
C ILE A 80 -3.08 5.73 -9.46
N ALA A 81 -4.41 5.67 -9.54
CA ALA A 81 -5.30 6.11 -8.47
C ALA A 81 -5.15 5.24 -7.20
N ILE A 82 -4.87 3.95 -7.33
CA ILE A 82 -4.58 3.08 -6.17
C ILE A 82 -3.24 3.50 -5.56
N PHE A 83 -2.21 3.68 -6.38
CA PHE A 83 -0.89 4.09 -5.94
C PHE A 83 -0.90 5.45 -5.21
N THR A 84 -1.73 6.38 -5.65
CA THR A 84 -1.91 7.69 -5.00
C THR A 84 -2.96 7.71 -3.89
N GLY A 85 -3.65 6.59 -3.64
CA GLY A 85 -4.74 6.49 -2.64
C GLY A 85 -6.06 7.16 -3.07
N LEU A 86 -6.13 7.68 -4.30
CA LEU A 86 -7.33 8.35 -4.84
C LEU A 86 -8.42 7.38 -5.30
N HIS A 87 -8.13 6.09 -5.39
CA HIS A 87 -9.07 5.08 -5.89
C HIS A 87 -10.37 4.99 -5.09
N HIS A 88 -10.36 5.36 -3.80
CA HIS A 88 -11.58 5.42 -2.99
C HIS A 88 -12.57 6.49 -3.47
N ALA A 89 -12.11 7.50 -4.23
CA ALA A 89 -13.01 8.49 -4.81
C ALA A 89 -13.94 7.91 -5.90
N MET A 90 -13.61 6.75 -6.45
CA MET A 90 -14.45 6.07 -7.44
C MET A 90 -15.66 5.35 -6.80
N THR A 91 -15.59 5.00 -5.51
CA THR A 91 -16.66 4.31 -4.80
C THR A 91 -17.97 5.13 -4.73
N PRO A 92 -17.96 6.40 -4.34
CA PRO A 92 -19.17 7.24 -4.37
C PRO A 92 -19.79 7.35 -5.77
N ILE A 93 -18.95 7.37 -6.82
CA ILE A 93 -19.42 7.42 -8.23
C ILE A 93 -20.19 6.14 -8.58
N ALA A 94 -19.64 4.97 -8.22
CA ALA A 94 -20.32 3.70 -8.43
C ALA A 94 -21.65 3.62 -7.66
N LEU A 95 -21.67 4.07 -6.40
CA LEU A 95 -22.88 4.11 -5.59
C LEU A 95 -23.95 5.04 -6.20
N GLN A 96 -23.53 6.20 -6.74
CA GLN A 96 -24.43 7.11 -7.44
C GLN A 96 -24.98 6.49 -8.73
N ASN A 97 -24.18 5.73 -9.49
CA ASN A 97 -24.63 5.01 -10.66
C ASN A 97 -25.70 3.97 -10.30
N PHE A 98 -25.52 3.20 -9.22
CA PHE A 98 -26.57 2.28 -8.74
C PHE A 98 -27.87 3.00 -8.37
N ALA A 99 -27.76 4.15 -7.68
CA ALA A 99 -28.94 4.93 -7.30
C ALA A 99 -29.69 5.52 -8.51
N ASN A 100 -28.95 5.98 -9.53
CA ASN A 100 -29.54 6.68 -10.67
C ASN A 100 -30.04 5.75 -11.76
N GLN A 101 -29.34 4.65 -12.05
CA GLN A 101 -29.62 3.77 -13.20
C GLN A 101 -29.76 2.29 -12.84
N GLY A 102 -29.59 1.93 -11.57
CA GLY A 102 -29.75 0.55 -11.08
C GLY A 102 -28.58 -0.39 -11.41
N TYR A 103 -27.53 0.10 -12.08
CA TYR A 103 -26.33 -0.67 -12.40
C TYR A 103 -25.10 0.22 -12.44
N ASP A 104 -23.92 -0.41 -12.45
CA ASP A 104 -22.65 0.30 -12.62
C ASP A 104 -21.74 -0.42 -13.62
N MET A 105 -21.02 0.36 -14.43
CA MET A 105 -20.01 -0.12 -15.38
C MET A 105 -18.57 0.17 -14.90
N LEU A 106 -18.42 1.02 -13.89
CA LEU A 106 -17.11 1.42 -13.36
C LEU A 106 -16.49 0.30 -12.52
N MET A 107 -17.29 -0.39 -11.69
CA MET A 107 -16.82 -1.50 -10.85
C MET A 107 -16.22 -2.67 -11.64
N PRO A 108 -16.82 -3.13 -12.75
CA PRO A 108 -16.17 -4.11 -13.62
C PRO A 108 -14.78 -3.68 -14.10
N MET A 109 -14.59 -2.39 -14.46
CA MET A 109 -13.27 -1.86 -14.86
C MET A 109 -12.28 -1.84 -13.69
N MET A 110 -12.77 -1.50 -12.49
CA MET A 110 -11.97 -1.57 -11.26
C MET A 110 -11.48 -3.00 -10.99
N PHE A 111 -12.33 -3.99 -11.28
CA PHE A 111 -11.97 -5.39 -11.17
C PHE A 111 -10.88 -5.79 -12.18
N MET A 112 -10.99 -5.35 -13.44
CA MET A 112 -9.95 -5.59 -14.45
C MET A 112 -8.59 -5.01 -14.03
N ALA A 113 -8.57 -3.83 -13.42
CA ALA A 113 -7.35 -3.23 -12.92
C ALA A 113 -6.70 -4.05 -11.80
N ASN A 114 -7.49 -4.57 -10.86
CA ASN A 114 -6.97 -5.45 -9.80
C ASN A 114 -6.36 -6.73 -10.40
N MET A 115 -7.01 -7.31 -11.40
CA MET A 115 -6.48 -8.50 -12.11
C MET A 115 -5.22 -8.18 -12.91
N ALA A 116 -5.13 -7.02 -13.54
CA ALA A 116 -3.93 -6.60 -14.26
C ALA A 116 -2.73 -6.38 -13.31
N ILE A 117 -2.96 -5.74 -12.16
CA ILE A 117 -1.94 -5.61 -11.10
C ILE A 117 -1.47 -6.98 -10.64
N THR A 118 -2.39 -7.90 -10.41
CA THR A 118 -2.09 -9.29 -10.02
C THR A 118 -1.25 -10.00 -11.09
N GLY A 119 -1.63 -9.90 -12.36
CA GLY A 119 -0.90 -10.52 -13.46
C GLY A 119 0.52 -9.98 -13.62
N ALA A 120 0.69 -8.66 -13.51
CA ALA A 120 2.01 -8.04 -13.53
C ALA A 120 2.87 -8.50 -12.35
N THR A 121 2.30 -8.55 -11.15
CA THR A 121 2.99 -9.06 -9.95
C THR A 121 3.38 -10.52 -10.10
N ALA A 122 2.47 -11.36 -10.60
CA ALA A 122 2.77 -12.77 -10.86
C ALA A 122 3.91 -12.98 -11.86
N ALA A 123 4.06 -12.10 -12.86
CA ALA A 123 5.17 -12.16 -13.78
C ALA A 123 6.53 -11.89 -13.11
N ILE A 124 6.58 -11.00 -12.10
CA ILE A 124 7.79 -10.73 -11.33
C ILE A 124 8.28 -11.99 -10.61
N TYR A 125 7.39 -12.90 -10.18
CA TYR A 125 7.78 -14.17 -9.58
C TYR A 125 8.76 -14.97 -10.44
N THR A 126 8.64 -14.87 -11.78
CA THR A 126 9.53 -15.55 -12.72
C THR A 126 10.86 -14.84 -12.93
N LYS A 127 10.98 -13.60 -12.45
CA LYS A 127 12.13 -12.73 -12.66
C LYS A 127 13.04 -12.64 -11.45
N VAL A 128 12.51 -12.78 -10.26
CA VAL A 128 13.27 -12.76 -9.01
C VAL A 128 13.88 -14.13 -8.70
N LYS A 129 15.06 -14.16 -8.07
CA LYS A 129 15.78 -15.39 -7.73
C LYS A 129 15.73 -15.72 -6.25
N SER A 130 15.73 -14.73 -5.37
CA SER A 130 15.68 -14.91 -3.92
C SER A 130 14.40 -15.63 -3.49
N LYS A 131 14.50 -16.56 -2.55
CA LYS A 131 13.34 -17.30 -2.01
C LYS A 131 12.42 -16.38 -1.20
N GLU A 132 12.99 -15.45 -0.48
CA GLU A 132 12.29 -14.46 0.32
C GLU A 132 11.43 -13.56 -0.56
N GLU A 133 12.03 -13.01 -1.62
CA GLU A 133 11.29 -12.18 -2.60
C GLU A 133 10.23 -12.99 -3.34
N LYS A 134 10.50 -14.21 -3.75
CA LYS A 134 9.49 -15.08 -4.36
C LYS A 134 8.28 -15.28 -3.45
N SER A 135 8.51 -15.51 -2.15
CA SER A 135 7.44 -15.65 -1.17
C SER A 135 6.62 -14.37 -1.06
N LEU A 136 7.29 -13.21 -0.99
CA LEU A 136 6.64 -11.90 -0.94
C LEU A 136 5.83 -11.61 -2.22
N VAL A 137 6.39 -11.88 -3.39
CA VAL A 137 5.71 -11.69 -4.67
C VAL A 137 4.49 -12.59 -4.79
N LEU A 138 4.62 -13.88 -4.40
CA LEU A 138 3.52 -14.84 -4.45
C LEU A 138 2.37 -14.43 -3.52
N SER A 139 2.68 -14.09 -2.25
CA SER A 139 1.67 -13.64 -1.30
C SER A 139 0.97 -12.36 -1.75
N SER A 140 1.73 -11.42 -2.33
CA SER A 140 1.19 -10.18 -2.91
C SER A 140 0.30 -10.44 -4.12
N ALA A 141 0.65 -11.37 -5.00
CA ALA A 141 -0.17 -11.75 -6.14
C ALA A 141 -1.47 -12.42 -5.69
N VAL A 142 -1.41 -13.33 -4.70
CA VAL A 142 -2.60 -13.95 -4.11
C VAL A 142 -3.51 -12.89 -3.47
N SER A 143 -2.96 -11.95 -2.70
CA SER A 143 -3.71 -10.82 -2.14
C SER A 143 -4.41 -10.01 -3.24
N GLY A 144 -3.73 -9.76 -4.36
CA GLY A 144 -4.30 -9.06 -5.52
C GLY A 144 -5.50 -9.80 -6.13
N LEU A 145 -5.45 -11.13 -6.26
CA LEU A 145 -6.59 -11.95 -6.69
C LEU A 145 -7.79 -11.82 -5.74
N LEU A 146 -7.51 -11.69 -4.44
CA LEU A 146 -8.53 -11.48 -3.41
C LEU A 146 -9.06 -10.04 -3.36
N GLY A 147 -8.53 -9.14 -4.20
CA GLY A 147 -8.97 -7.75 -4.31
C GLY A 147 -8.18 -6.75 -3.46
N ILE A 148 -7.15 -7.20 -2.76
CA ILE A 148 -6.26 -6.37 -1.94
C ILE A 148 -4.96 -6.16 -2.74
N THR A 149 -4.87 -5.03 -3.43
CA THR A 149 -3.78 -4.75 -4.39
C THR A 149 -2.63 -3.95 -3.81
N GLU A 150 -2.79 -3.41 -2.61
CA GLU A 150 -1.80 -2.57 -1.93
C GLU A 150 -0.44 -3.29 -1.74
N PRO A 151 -0.38 -4.56 -1.27
CA PRO A 151 0.89 -5.27 -1.15
C PRO A 151 1.60 -5.45 -2.50
N ALA A 152 0.82 -5.74 -3.55
CA ALA A 152 1.35 -5.88 -4.90
C ALA A 152 1.89 -4.56 -5.45
N LEU A 153 1.16 -3.44 -5.26
CA LEU A 153 1.56 -2.14 -5.77
C LEU A 153 2.73 -1.56 -4.99
N PHE A 154 2.63 -1.48 -3.66
CA PHE A 154 3.64 -0.81 -2.85
C PHE A 154 4.84 -1.72 -2.54
N GLY A 155 4.63 -3.02 -2.36
CA GLY A 155 5.70 -3.96 -2.07
C GLY A 155 6.50 -4.37 -3.31
N ILE A 156 5.84 -4.56 -4.45
CA ILE A 156 6.46 -5.13 -5.65
C ILE A 156 6.53 -4.13 -6.79
N LEU A 157 5.39 -3.66 -7.32
CA LEU A 157 5.36 -2.85 -8.55
C LEU A 157 6.00 -1.46 -8.37
N SER A 158 6.11 -0.94 -7.14
CA SER A 158 6.84 0.30 -6.85
C SER A 158 8.35 0.17 -7.13
N LYS A 159 8.94 -1.01 -6.89
CA LYS A 159 10.33 -1.33 -7.23
C LYS A 159 10.49 -1.52 -8.74
N TYR A 160 9.56 -2.20 -9.38
CA TYR A 160 9.59 -2.55 -10.79
C TYR A 160 8.71 -1.61 -11.63
N LYS A 161 9.17 -0.38 -11.88
CA LYS A 161 8.41 0.65 -12.62
C LYS A 161 7.87 0.16 -13.98
N LYS A 162 8.62 -0.69 -14.68
CA LYS A 162 8.19 -1.28 -15.97
C LYS A 162 7.00 -2.23 -15.78
N ALA A 163 6.95 -2.97 -14.68
CA ALA A 163 5.81 -3.83 -14.34
C ALA A 163 4.57 -3.01 -13.98
N PHE A 164 4.74 -1.87 -13.30
CA PHE A 164 3.64 -0.94 -13.05
C PHE A 164 3.03 -0.40 -14.35
N ILE A 165 3.88 -0.03 -15.33
CA ILE A 165 3.41 0.39 -16.67
C ILE A 165 2.68 -0.76 -17.36
N ALA A 166 3.21 -1.98 -17.29
CA ALA A 166 2.57 -3.17 -17.86
C ALA A 166 1.20 -3.45 -17.23
N ALA A 167 1.07 -3.33 -15.90
CA ALA A 167 -0.21 -3.42 -15.21
C ALA A 167 -1.21 -2.36 -15.70
N THR A 168 -0.76 -1.13 -15.90
CA THR A 168 -1.57 -0.02 -16.42
C THR A 168 -2.07 -0.30 -17.84
N ILE A 169 -1.20 -0.79 -18.72
CA ILE A 169 -1.56 -1.16 -20.10
C ILE A 169 -2.54 -2.34 -20.09
N GLY A 170 -2.26 -3.40 -19.34
CA GLY A 170 -3.13 -4.57 -19.22
C GLY A 170 -4.50 -4.23 -18.67
N SER A 171 -4.56 -3.36 -17.66
CA SER A 171 -5.80 -2.81 -17.14
C SER A 171 -6.60 -2.05 -18.18
N SER A 172 -5.93 -1.21 -18.98
CA SER A 172 -6.57 -0.43 -20.06
C SER A 172 -7.18 -1.34 -21.13
N ILE A 173 -6.44 -2.35 -21.58
CA ILE A 173 -6.90 -3.31 -22.60
C ILE A 173 -8.12 -4.08 -22.07
N ALA A 174 -8.05 -4.63 -20.88
CA ALA A 174 -9.14 -5.42 -20.31
C ALA A 174 -10.39 -4.56 -20.01
N SER A 175 -10.19 -3.34 -19.50
CA SER A 175 -11.28 -2.41 -19.24
C SER A 175 -11.94 -1.93 -20.54
N ALA A 176 -11.18 -1.72 -21.61
CA ALA A 176 -11.73 -1.42 -22.93
C ALA A 176 -12.58 -2.59 -23.46
N PHE A 177 -12.09 -3.82 -23.30
CA PHE A 177 -12.81 -5.03 -23.74
C PHE A 177 -14.16 -5.17 -23.03
N ILE A 178 -14.19 -5.11 -21.70
CA ILE A 178 -15.45 -5.24 -20.97
C ILE A 178 -16.41 -4.08 -21.23
N SER A 179 -15.88 -2.87 -21.45
CA SER A 179 -16.68 -1.70 -21.81
C SER A 179 -17.33 -1.84 -23.20
N PHE A 180 -16.61 -2.41 -24.17
CA PHE A 180 -17.13 -2.71 -25.49
C PHE A 180 -18.36 -3.61 -25.44
N PHE A 181 -18.32 -4.65 -24.59
CA PHE A 181 -19.45 -5.55 -24.39
C PHE A 181 -20.48 -5.04 -23.38
N GLY A 182 -20.31 -3.84 -22.84
CA GLY A 182 -21.26 -3.21 -21.92
C GLY A 182 -21.41 -3.99 -20.60
N VAL A 183 -20.35 -4.65 -20.13
CA VAL A 183 -20.36 -5.43 -18.88
C VAL A 183 -20.72 -4.51 -17.73
N ARG A 184 -21.74 -4.88 -16.98
CA ARG A 184 -22.27 -4.12 -15.85
C ARG A 184 -22.59 -5.01 -14.67
N ILE A 185 -22.64 -4.43 -13.50
CA ILE A 185 -23.00 -5.09 -12.25
C ILE A 185 -24.18 -4.36 -11.62
N TYR A 186 -25.02 -5.09 -10.89
CA TYR A 186 -26.26 -4.58 -10.33
C TYR A 186 -26.24 -4.39 -8.81
N GLY A 187 -25.09 -4.58 -8.19
CA GLY A 187 -24.91 -4.36 -6.76
C GLY A 187 -23.44 -4.08 -6.42
N TYR A 188 -23.22 -3.39 -5.32
CA TYR A 188 -21.87 -3.09 -4.85
C TYR A 188 -21.23 -4.36 -4.27
N ILE A 189 -20.09 -4.77 -4.82
CA ILE A 189 -19.32 -5.92 -4.36
C ILE A 189 -17.83 -5.63 -4.47
N LEU A 190 -17.03 -6.21 -3.58
CA LEU A 190 -15.58 -6.07 -3.63
C LEU A 190 -15.02 -6.63 -4.95
N SER A 191 -14.14 -5.87 -5.62
CA SER A 191 -13.52 -6.24 -6.90
C SER A 191 -12.44 -7.32 -6.70
N SER A 192 -12.86 -8.58 -6.59
CA SER A 192 -12.04 -9.76 -6.34
C SER A 192 -12.51 -10.94 -7.18
N ILE A 193 -11.72 -12.01 -7.23
CA ILE A 193 -12.12 -13.24 -7.93
C ILE A 193 -13.43 -13.81 -7.38
N PHE A 194 -13.74 -13.60 -6.09
CA PHE A 194 -14.98 -14.01 -5.46
C PHE A 194 -16.19 -13.18 -5.89
N SER A 195 -16.01 -12.08 -6.60
CA SER A 195 -17.11 -11.30 -7.17
C SER A 195 -17.65 -11.88 -8.47
N LEU A 196 -16.99 -12.87 -9.07
CA LEU A 196 -17.42 -13.51 -10.31
C LEU A 196 -18.88 -13.98 -10.32
N PRO A 197 -19.43 -14.57 -9.23
CA PRO A 197 -20.86 -14.94 -9.19
C PRO A 197 -21.83 -13.79 -9.44
N ALA A 198 -21.44 -12.55 -9.12
CA ALA A 198 -22.29 -11.38 -9.36
C ALA A 198 -22.47 -11.03 -10.84
N TYR A 199 -21.67 -11.61 -11.72
CA TYR A 199 -21.77 -11.46 -13.18
C TYR A 199 -22.54 -12.60 -13.84
N ILE A 200 -23.05 -13.60 -13.10
CA ILE A 200 -23.79 -14.73 -13.67
C ILE A 200 -25.00 -14.21 -14.46
N GLY A 201 -25.08 -14.64 -15.70
CA GLY A 201 -26.05 -14.21 -16.69
C GLY A 201 -25.38 -13.80 -17.99
N GLN A 202 -25.93 -12.79 -18.66
CA GLN A 202 -25.45 -12.38 -19.99
C GLN A 202 -24.00 -11.83 -20.02
N TYR A 203 -23.48 -11.37 -18.88
CA TYR A 203 -22.14 -10.76 -18.79
C TYR A 203 -21.05 -11.70 -18.27
N PHE A 204 -21.41 -12.91 -17.80
CA PHE A 204 -20.48 -13.82 -17.14
C PHE A 204 -19.26 -14.17 -18.01
N ILE A 205 -19.52 -14.59 -19.25
CA ILE A 205 -18.44 -14.97 -20.19
C ILE A 205 -17.52 -13.77 -20.47
N PHE A 206 -18.08 -12.58 -20.67
CA PHE A 206 -17.27 -11.38 -20.96
C PHE A 206 -16.47 -10.96 -19.72
N ALA A 207 -17.01 -11.12 -18.51
CA ALA A 207 -16.26 -10.86 -17.28
C ALA A 207 -15.09 -11.83 -17.12
N VAL A 208 -15.30 -13.13 -17.34
CA VAL A 208 -14.24 -14.15 -17.30
C VAL A 208 -13.16 -13.87 -18.35
N LEU A 209 -13.56 -13.58 -19.59
CA LEU A 209 -12.61 -13.24 -20.65
C LEU A 209 -11.83 -11.96 -20.33
N GLY A 210 -12.50 -10.95 -19.78
CA GLY A 210 -11.86 -9.70 -19.33
C GLY A 210 -10.80 -9.96 -18.26
N ILE A 211 -11.09 -10.81 -17.28
CA ILE A 211 -10.12 -11.22 -16.25
C ILE A 211 -8.91 -11.91 -16.88
N LEU A 212 -9.13 -12.86 -17.78
CA LEU A 212 -8.06 -13.55 -18.47
C LEU A 212 -7.21 -12.58 -19.30
N ILE A 213 -7.86 -11.66 -20.02
CA ILE A 213 -7.16 -10.61 -20.79
C ILE A 213 -6.32 -9.74 -19.84
N ALA A 214 -6.87 -9.31 -18.69
CA ALA A 214 -6.15 -8.50 -17.72
C ALA A 214 -4.91 -9.23 -17.16
N LEU A 215 -5.08 -10.46 -16.71
CA LEU A 215 -4.01 -11.29 -16.15
C LEU A 215 -2.93 -11.60 -17.20
N ILE A 216 -3.33 -12.08 -18.37
CA ILE A 216 -2.39 -12.54 -19.40
C ILE A 216 -1.66 -11.36 -20.04
N SER A 217 -2.36 -10.29 -20.43
CA SER A 217 -1.72 -9.13 -21.07
C SER A 217 -0.71 -8.47 -20.15
N SER A 218 -1.09 -8.21 -18.89
CA SER A 218 -0.18 -7.61 -17.93
C SER A 218 0.99 -8.52 -17.57
N PHE A 219 0.75 -9.85 -17.45
CA PHE A 219 1.80 -10.84 -17.24
C PHE A 219 2.80 -10.84 -18.39
N VAL A 220 2.32 -10.98 -19.64
CA VAL A 220 3.18 -11.05 -20.83
C VAL A 220 3.96 -9.75 -21.02
N ILE A 221 3.31 -8.61 -20.91
CA ILE A 221 3.99 -7.31 -21.04
C ILE A 221 5.06 -7.14 -19.97
N THR A 222 4.76 -7.49 -18.71
CA THR A 222 5.74 -7.46 -17.62
C THR A 222 6.89 -8.40 -17.90
N TYR A 223 6.60 -9.63 -18.30
CA TYR A 223 7.61 -10.63 -18.61
C TYR A 223 8.58 -10.16 -19.71
N MET A 224 8.10 -9.42 -20.70
CA MET A 224 8.91 -8.87 -21.79
C MET A 224 9.69 -7.62 -21.39
N LEU A 225 9.12 -6.76 -20.56
CA LEU A 225 9.72 -5.45 -20.23
C LEU A 225 10.68 -5.50 -19.04
N VAL A 226 10.47 -6.43 -18.11
CA VAL A 226 11.29 -6.55 -16.90
C VAL A 226 12.39 -7.60 -17.16
N PRO A 227 13.68 -7.22 -17.09
CA PRO A 227 14.77 -8.19 -17.20
C PRO A 227 14.74 -9.16 -16.00
N VAL A 228 15.39 -10.30 -16.15
CA VAL A 228 15.65 -11.20 -15.00
C VAL A 228 16.65 -10.48 -14.11
N GLU A 229 16.32 -10.30 -12.84
CA GLU A 229 17.30 -9.84 -11.86
C GLU A 229 18.40 -10.92 -11.76
N GLU A 230 19.62 -10.53 -12.05
CA GLU A 230 20.75 -11.27 -11.54
C GLU A 230 20.65 -11.13 -10.02
N ALA A 231 20.69 -12.25 -9.29
CA ALA A 231 20.80 -12.18 -7.85
C ALA A 231 22.04 -11.33 -7.58
N GLU A 232 21.85 -10.09 -7.10
CA GLU A 232 22.91 -9.48 -6.33
C GLU A 232 23.12 -10.49 -5.20
N GLU A 233 24.27 -11.16 -5.20
CA GLU A 233 24.79 -11.73 -3.97
C GLU A 233 24.79 -10.54 -3.03
N ASP A 234 23.87 -10.55 -2.05
CA ASP A 234 23.94 -9.62 -0.95
C ASP A 234 25.37 -9.74 -0.43
N ASP A 235 26.19 -8.76 -0.80
CA ASP A 235 27.52 -8.64 -0.28
C ASP A 235 27.30 -8.21 1.18
N PHE A 236 27.14 -9.23 2.06
CA PHE A 236 27.00 -9.08 3.51
C PHE A 236 28.22 -8.38 4.12
N ASN A 237 29.16 -7.92 3.29
CA ASN A 237 30.29 -7.09 3.67
C ASN A 237 29.99 -5.60 3.75
N ASN A 238 28.75 -5.15 3.55
CA ASN A 238 28.39 -3.80 3.94
C ASN A 238 28.30 -3.74 5.47
N GLU A 239 29.36 -3.27 6.10
CA GLU A 239 29.37 -2.92 7.51
C GLU A 239 28.19 -1.95 7.79
N VAL A 240 27.13 -2.47 8.36
CA VAL A 240 26.00 -1.68 8.79
C VAL A 240 26.37 -1.09 10.15
N ASN A 241 26.77 0.17 10.17
CA ASN A 241 27.01 0.90 11.42
C ASN A 241 25.68 1.11 12.15
N LEU A 242 25.41 0.26 13.14
CA LEU A 242 24.25 0.36 14.01
C LEU A 242 24.60 1.26 15.20
N HIS A 243 23.94 2.41 15.27
CA HIS A 243 24.03 3.26 16.45
C HIS A 243 22.96 2.87 17.48
N SER A 244 23.38 2.52 18.70
CA SER A 244 22.44 2.27 19.79
C SER A 244 21.72 3.57 20.16
N VAL A 245 20.39 3.51 20.27
CA VAL A 245 19.55 4.64 20.71
C VAL A 245 19.58 4.85 22.23
N ALA A 246 20.16 3.91 22.98
CA ALA A 246 20.30 3.96 24.45
C ALA A 246 21.72 3.63 24.88
N ARG A 247 22.21 4.27 25.93
CA ARG A 247 23.49 3.92 26.56
C ARG A 247 23.34 2.61 27.31
N GLY A 248 24.20 1.63 27.05
CA GLY A 248 24.18 0.32 27.72
C GLY A 248 25.24 -0.60 27.17
N SER A 249 25.39 -1.77 27.76
CA SER A 249 26.30 -2.81 27.29
C SER A 249 25.64 -3.66 26.20
N TYR A 250 26.41 -4.00 25.19
CA TYR A 250 26.02 -4.97 24.17
C TYR A 250 25.89 -6.37 24.78
N VAL A 251 24.79 -7.05 24.48
CA VAL A 251 24.57 -8.44 24.86
C VAL A 251 24.14 -9.22 23.62
N PRO A 252 24.84 -10.31 23.25
CA PRO A 252 24.36 -11.20 22.20
C PRO A 252 22.93 -11.65 22.47
N LEU A 253 22.13 -11.84 21.40
CA LEU A 253 20.72 -12.19 21.56
C LEU A 253 20.52 -13.51 22.33
N GLU A 254 21.48 -14.43 22.22
CA GLU A 254 21.52 -15.73 22.89
C GLU A 254 21.65 -15.62 24.43
N ASP A 255 22.25 -14.53 24.90
CA ASP A 255 22.50 -14.27 26.33
C ASP A 255 21.40 -13.39 26.97
N VAL A 256 20.40 -12.98 26.19
CA VAL A 256 19.26 -12.20 26.72
C VAL A 256 18.39 -13.13 27.60
N PRO A 257 18.04 -12.74 28.85
CA PRO A 257 17.27 -13.57 29.75
C PRO A 257 15.77 -13.60 29.39
N ASP A 258 15.44 -13.88 28.15
CA ASP A 258 14.10 -14.05 27.63
C ASP A 258 14.12 -15.12 26.54
N GLU A 259 13.32 -16.18 26.71
CA GLU A 259 13.31 -17.34 25.80
C GLU A 259 12.90 -16.98 24.38
N VAL A 260 12.04 -15.98 24.18
CA VAL A 260 11.56 -15.59 22.83
C VAL A 260 12.68 -14.92 22.04
N PHE A 261 13.55 -14.16 22.71
CA PHE A 261 14.66 -13.47 22.08
C PHE A 261 15.90 -14.37 22.00
N SER A 262 16.25 -15.09 23.07
CA SER A 262 17.45 -15.96 23.08
C SER A 262 17.37 -17.13 22.12
N THR A 263 16.16 -17.61 21.78
CA THR A 263 15.94 -18.66 20.78
C THR A 263 15.86 -18.14 19.34
N LYS A 264 16.02 -16.83 19.13
CA LYS A 264 15.92 -16.16 17.81
C LYS A 264 14.57 -16.38 17.09
N MET A 265 13.50 -16.64 17.82
CA MET A 265 12.16 -16.83 17.23
C MET A 265 11.64 -15.59 16.52
N MET A 266 12.09 -14.40 16.88
CA MET A 266 11.73 -13.10 16.28
C MET A 266 12.74 -12.60 15.25
N GLY A 267 13.77 -13.40 14.93
CA GLY A 267 14.85 -13.03 14.02
C GLY A 267 16.19 -12.85 14.75
N ASP A 268 17.23 -12.48 13.98
CA ASP A 268 18.56 -12.24 14.51
C ASP A 268 18.75 -10.78 14.94
N GLY A 269 19.54 -10.53 15.98
CA GLY A 269 19.75 -9.20 16.52
C GLY A 269 20.67 -9.17 17.73
N PHE A 270 20.64 -8.07 18.46
CA PHE A 270 21.39 -7.90 19.71
C PHE A 270 20.53 -7.18 20.76
N GLY A 271 20.81 -7.45 22.03
CA GLY A 271 20.20 -6.76 23.17
C GLY A 271 21.10 -5.62 23.66
N ASN A 272 20.50 -4.55 24.15
CA ASN A 272 21.18 -3.47 24.84
C ASN A 272 20.77 -3.50 26.32
N TYR A 273 21.69 -3.85 27.20
CA TYR A 273 21.43 -3.91 28.63
C TYR A 273 21.65 -2.54 29.26
N GLN A 274 20.58 -1.91 29.70
CA GLN A 274 20.65 -0.69 30.50
C GLN A 274 20.78 -1.04 31.98
N GLU A 275 21.93 -0.83 32.60
CA GLU A 275 22.04 -0.82 34.04
C GLU A 275 21.22 0.35 34.61
N LEU A 276 20.08 0.08 35.18
CA LEU A 276 19.38 1.01 36.04
C LEU A 276 20.21 1.14 37.32
N LYS A 277 21.16 2.10 37.36
CA LYS A 277 21.67 2.59 38.63
C LYS A 277 20.50 3.24 39.36
N LEU A 278 19.97 2.57 40.39
CA LEU A 278 19.21 3.26 41.41
C LEU A 278 20.13 4.34 41.99
N ILE A 279 19.78 5.61 41.69
CA ILE A 279 20.42 6.76 42.33
C ILE A 279 19.94 6.72 43.79
N GLU A 280 20.71 6.05 44.68
CA GLU A 280 20.68 6.38 46.08
C GLU A 280 21.12 7.85 46.18
N CYS A 281 20.25 8.70 46.70
CA CYS A 281 20.60 10.07 47.05
C CYS A 281 21.71 10.04 48.14
N GLY A 282 22.94 10.28 47.69
CA GLY A 282 24.08 10.36 48.63
C GLY A 282 25.42 10.26 47.89
N GLU A 283 26.05 11.41 47.67
CA GLU A 283 27.46 11.63 47.46
C GLU A 283 28.10 11.38 46.08
N SER A 284 28.69 12.45 45.59
CA SER A 284 29.55 12.59 44.45
C SER A 284 30.81 11.72 44.52
N GLU A 285 31.11 11.01 43.42
CA GLU A 285 32.48 11.03 42.86
C GLU A 285 32.45 10.41 41.48
N GLY A 286 33.15 11.07 40.54
CA GLY A 286 33.12 10.73 39.13
C GLY A 286 34.02 9.57 38.79
N GLU A 287 33.52 8.70 37.92
CA GLU A 287 34.36 7.84 37.10
C GLU A 287 33.89 7.91 35.63
N LYS A 288 34.81 8.33 34.78
CA LYS A 288 34.63 8.38 33.33
C LYS A 288 34.63 6.94 32.81
N GLY A 289 33.48 6.42 32.45
CA GLY A 289 33.38 5.21 31.63
C GLY A 289 33.68 5.58 30.17
N GLU A 290 34.62 4.89 29.56
CA GLU A 290 34.93 4.98 28.14
C GLU A 290 33.75 4.53 27.32
N MET A 291 33.42 5.36 26.34
CA MET A 291 32.30 5.13 25.39
C MET A 291 32.88 4.30 24.23
N VAL A 292 32.39 3.08 24.04
CA VAL A 292 32.66 2.30 22.83
C VAL A 292 31.70 2.79 21.76
N ASP A 293 32.23 3.54 20.81
CA ASP A 293 31.41 4.26 19.81
C ASP A 293 31.09 3.46 18.53
N SER A 294 31.60 2.23 18.38
CA SER A 294 31.27 1.41 17.20
C SER A 294 31.43 -0.10 17.45
N VAL A 295 30.58 -0.88 16.77
CA VAL A 295 30.62 -2.36 16.79
C VAL A 295 31.83 -2.91 16.03
N SER A 296 32.56 -2.07 15.27
CA SER A 296 33.75 -2.47 14.50
C SER A 296 34.95 -2.88 15.35
N ASP A 297 34.98 -2.56 16.66
CA ASP A 297 36.09 -2.90 17.54
C ASP A 297 35.97 -4.25 18.25
N LEU A 298 34.89 -5.02 17.99
CA LEU A 298 34.64 -6.32 18.62
C LEU A 298 34.87 -7.54 17.71
N GLY A 299 35.46 -7.33 16.55
CA GLY A 299 35.81 -8.39 15.59
C GLY A 299 37.30 -8.72 15.59
N ASN A 300 37.77 -9.47 16.59
CA ASN A 300 38.96 -10.36 16.51
C ASN A 300 38.79 -11.51 17.49
#